data_0b229920f5f98e4c167c9634685b9509
#
_entry.id   0b229920f5f98e4c167c9634685b9509
#
_cell.length_a   1.000
_cell.length_b   1.000
_cell.length_c   1.000
_cell.angle_alpha   90.00
_cell.angle_beta   90.00
_cell.angle_gamma   90.00
#
_symmetry.space_group_name_H-M   'P 1'
#
loop_
_entity.id
_entity.type
_entity.pdbx_description
1 polymer ?
#
loop_
_entity_poly.entity_id
_entity_poly.type
_entity_poly.pdbx_seq_one_letter_code
_entity_poly.pdbx_strand_id
1 'polypeptide(L)'
;TCYTINYVKIMEYGLGDLYNLYDPGTAAGLDRIIIDAFANGKPIISYYYTPTSLMGKPEIDLVRLSEPSYDKACWDSLMGVVDNIKIYGTNAYESSCANEYKDMALTKLATGNFYNNNSDIISFANAYTISTSVVNNLLAYYVDISDGNLEITAKYYLKNYSEWEAWVPSDIASKIKNTL
;
A
#
# COMPACT_ATOMS: atom_id res chain seq x y z
N THR A 1 -5.96 -10.93 -11.04
CA THR A 1 -5.00 -10.09 -11.84
C THR A 1 -3.64 -10.04 -11.19
N CYS A 2 -3.50 -9.68 -9.92
CA CYS A 2 -2.20 -9.65 -9.24
C CYS A 2 -1.53 -11.04 -9.22
N TYR A 3 -2.29 -12.12 -9.01
CA TYR A 3 -1.77 -13.48 -9.08
C TYR A 3 -1.07 -13.74 -10.42
N THR A 4 -1.73 -13.46 -11.56
CA THR A 4 -1.17 -13.74 -12.88
C THR A 4 0.06 -12.86 -13.17
N ILE A 5 0.07 -11.59 -12.74
CA ILE A 5 1.24 -10.72 -12.84
C ILE A 5 2.43 -11.32 -12.07
N ASN A 6 2.21 -11.73 -10.83
CA ASN A 6 3.26 -12.32 -10.01
C ASN A 6 3.70 -13.69 -10.51
N TYR A 7 2.81 -14.47 -11.12
CA TYR A 7 3.18 -15.70 -11.81
C TYR A 7 4.18 -15.42 -12.94
N VAL A 8 3.89 -14.48 -13.83
CA VAL A 8 4.83 -14.10 -14.91
C VAL A 8 6.16 -13.60 -14.32
N LYS A 9 6.12 -12.73 -13.32
CA LYS A 9 7.35 -12.21 -12.68
C LYS A 9 8.20 -13.33 -12.06
N ILE A 10 7.60 -14.29 -11.38
CA ILE A 10 8.31 -15.43 -10.79
C ILE A 10 8.98 -16.28 -11.87
N MET A 11 8.31 -16.49 -12.99
CA MET A 11 8.90 -17.22 -14.13
C MET A 11 10.07 -16.44 -14.75
N GLU A 12 9.90 -15.14 -14.98
CA GLU A 12 10.95 -14.27 -15.56
C GLU A 12 12.19 -14.12 -14.66
N TYR A 13 12.01 -14.20 -13.34
CA TYR A 13 13.12 -14.19 -12.37
C TYR A 13 13.78 -15.55 -12.20
N GLY A 14 13.36 -16.59 -12.93
CA GLY A 14 13.89 -17.94 -12.83
C GLY A 14 13.55 -18.62 -11.49
N LEU A 15 12.51 -18.20 -10.83
CA LEU A 15 12.10 -18.72 -9.52
C LEU A 15 11.02 -19.80 -9.59
N GLY A 16 10.49 -20.08 -10.80
CA GLY A 16 9.38 -21.01 -10.99
C GLY A 16 9.67 -22.45 -10.58
N ASP A 17 10.94 -22.88 -10.68
CA ASP A 17 11.35 -24.23 -10.25
C ASP A 17 11.72 -24.31 -8.75
N LEU A 18 11.87 -23.15 -8.10
CA LEU A 18 12.29 -23.05 -6.70
C LEU A 18 11.12 -22.82 -5.74
N TYR A 19 10.04 -22.20 -6.22
CA TYR A 19 8.91 -21.81 -5.39
C TYR A 19 7.58 -22.20 -6.04
N ASN A 20 6.67 -22.68 -5.22
CA ASN A 20 5.27 -22.90 -5.62
C ASN A 20 4.47 -21.63 -5.36
N LEU A 21 3.95 -21.00 -6.41
CA LEU A 21 3.07 -19.85 -6.28
C LEU A 21 1.71 -20.32 -5.73
N TYR A 22 1.32 -19.76 -4.60
CA TYR A 22 0.04 -20.03 -3.97
C TYR A 22 -0.91 -18.84 -4.15
N ASP A 23 -2.15 -19.10 -4.58
CA ASP A 23 -3.19 -18.06 -4.68
C ASP A 23 -4.03 -18.03 -3.40
N PRO A 24 -3.95 -16.97 -2.60
CA PRO A 24 -4.77 -16.84 -1.39
C PRO A 24 -6.26 -16.52 -1.68
N GLY A 25 -6.62 -16.26 -2.93
CA GLY A 25 -7.97 -15.96 -3.39
C GLY A 25 -8.47 -14.55 -3.01
N THR A 26 -8.10 -14.05 -1.85
CA THR A 26 -8.53 -12.73 -1.32
C THR A 26 -7.39 -11.97 -0.62
N ALA A 27 -7.54 -10.65 -0.46
CA ALA A 27 -6.60 -9.85 0.33
C ALA A 27 -6.51 -10.33 1.79
N ALA A 28 -7.64 -10.64 2.42
CA ALA A 28 -7.67 -11.19 3.78
C ALA A 28 -7.00 -12.58 3.86
N GLY A 29 -7.10 -13.40 2.82
CA GLY A 29 -6.37 -14.65 2.71
C GLY A 29 -4.87 -14.44 2.65
N LEU A 30 -4.41 -13.44 1.90
CA LEU A 30 -3.00 -13.05 1.82
C LEU A 30 -2.47 -12.57 3.17
N ASP A 31 -3.20 -11.67 3.84
CA ASP A 31 -2.87 -11.19 5.18
C ASP A 31 -2.69 -12.35 6.16
N ARG A 32 -3.63 -13.29 6.15
CA ARG A 32 -3.59 -14.45 7.03
C ARG A 32 -2.37 -15.33 6.80
N ILE A 33 -2.01 -15.59 5.54
CA ILE A 33 -0.82 -16.40 5.22
C ILE A 33 0.45 -15.73 5.72
N ILE A 34 0.57 -14.41 5.56
CA ILE A 34 1.71 -13.65 6.04
C ILE A 34 1.77 -13.71 7.57
N ILE A 35 0.66 -13.44 8.26
CA ILE A 35 0.57 -13.51 9.72
C ILE A 35 0.95 -14.91 10.22
N ASP A 36 0.39 -15.96 9.61
CA ASP A 36 0.68 -17.35 9.98
C ASP A 36 2.18 -17.69 9.77
N ALA A 37 2.80 -17.18 8.72
CA ALA A 37 4.23 -17.39 8.48
C ALA A 37 5.09 -16.75 9.58
N PHE A 38 4.83 -15.49 9.92
CA PHE A 38 5.54 -14.77 11.00
C PHE A 38 5.30 -15.43 12.35
N ALA A 39 4.06 -15.77 12.69
CA ALA A 39 3.71 -16.42 13.96
C ALA A 39 4.42 -17.80 14.16
N ASN A 40 4.72 -18.49 13.06
CA ASN A 40 5.36 -19.81 13.09
C ASN A 40 6.84 -19.79 12.71
N GLY A 41 7.45 -18.62 12.52
CA GLY A 41 8.85 -18.46 12.10
C GLY A 41 9.17 -19.11 10.75
N LYS A 42 8.18 -19.14 9.83
CA LYS A 42 8.34 -19.72 8.50
C LYS A 42 8.78 -18.67 7.49
N PRO A 43 9.73 -18.99 6.60
CA PRO A 43 10.10 -18.08 5.52
C PRO A 43 8.93 -17.90 4.55
N ILE A 44 8.73 -16.67 4.09
CA ILE A 44 7.73 -16.32 3.08
C ILE A 44 8.31 -15.31 2.10
N ILE A 45 8.00 -15.50 0.80
CA ILE A 45 8.12 -14.47 -0.23
C ILE A 45 6.71 -14.17 -0.70
N SER A 46 6.30 -12.91 -0.67
CA SER A 46 4.93 -12.52 -1.00
C SER A 46 4.90 -11.21 -1.77
N TYR A 47 3.97 -11.11 -2.72
CA TYR A 47 3.50 -9.79 -3.14
C TYR A 47 2.75 -9.14 -1.98
N TYR A 48 3.04 -7.87 -1.75
CA TYR A 48 2.24 -7.08 -0.83
C TYR A 48 2.25 -5.61 -1.22
N TYR A 49 1.42 -4.80 -0.58
CA TYR A 49 1.27 -3.39 -0.91
C TYR A 49 1.07 -2.54 0.36
N THR A 50 1.24 -1.26 0.23
CA THR A 50 1.12 -0.29 1.33
C THR A 50 0.36 0.94 0.83
N PRO A 51 -0.46 1.63 1.68
CA PRO A 51 -0.60 1.40 3.12
C PRO A 51 -1.62 0.30 3.47
N THR A 52 -1.34 -0.48 4.51
CA THR A 52 -2.26 -1.48 5.07
C THR A 52 -2.08 -1.61 6.59
N SER A 53 -3.10 -2.16 7.29
CA SER A 53 -2.99 -2.44 8.71
C SER A 53 -1.89 -3.47 9.03
N LEU A 54 -1.69 -4.46 8.15
CA LEU A 54 -0.65 -5.47 8.32
C LEU A 54 0.74 -4.83 8.39
N MET A 55 1.03 -3.87 7.50
CA MET A 55 2.33 -3.18 7.46
C MET A 55 2.56 -2.23 8.65
N GLY A 56 1.56 -1.98 9.46
CA GLY A 56 1.66 -1.22 10.70
C GLY A 56 1.84 -2.07 11.96
N LYS A 57 1.78 -3.40 11.83
CA LYS A 57 1.94 -4.33 12.95
C LYS A 57 3.43 -4.50 13.29
N PRO A 58 3.83 -4.32 14.57
CA PRO A 58 5.22 -4.40 14.97
C PRO A 58 5.84 -5.80 14.83
N GLU A 59 5.02 -6.85 14.83
CA GLU A 59 5.43 -8.23 14.65
C GLU A 59 5.65 -8.63 13.19
N ILE A 60 5.26 -7.78 12.22
CA ILE A 60 5.38 -8.04 10.78
C ILE A 60 6.48 -7.15 10.19
N ASP A 61 7.61 -7.73 9.93
CA ASP A 61 8.78 -7.06 9.32
C ASP A 61 9.02 -7.63 7.91
N LEU A 62 8.25 -7.14 6.94
CA LEU A 62 8.43 -7.49 5.53
C LEU A 62 9.50 -6.59 4.90
N VAL A 63 10.55 -7.21 4.39
CA VAL A 63 11.62 -6.52 3.66
C VAL A 63 11.32 -6.52 2.17
N ARG A 64 11.28 -5.33 1.55
CA ARG A 64 11.13 -5.20 0.11
C ARG A 64 12.34 -5.77 -0.61
N LEU A 65 12.12 -6.72 -1.50
CA LEU A 65 13.16 -7.24 -2.38
C LEU A 65 13.38 -6.29 -3.56
N SER A 66 14.64 -6.14 -3.98
CA SER A 66 14.98 -5.32 -5.14
C SER A 66 14.55 -6.00 -6.43
N GLU A 67 13.95 -5.23 -7.30
CA GLU A 67 13.56 -5.61 -8.66
C GLU A 67 14.16 -4.60 -9.64
N PRO A 68 14.27 -4.92 -10.95
CA PRO A 68 14.58 -3.91 -11.95
C PRO A 68 13.57 -2.76 -11.89
N SER A 69 14.06 -1.53 -11.97
CA SER A 69 13.20 -0.35 -11.88
C SER A 69 12.10 -0.36 -12.94
N TYR A 70 10.95 0.24 -12.61
CA TYR A 70 9.81 0.30 -13.52
C TYR A 70 10.22 0.90 -14.88
N ASP A 71 9.99 0.12 -15.92
CA ASP A 71 10.04 0.54 -17.33
C ASP A 71 8.70 0.23 -18.00
N LYS A 72 8.15 1.22 -18.70
CA LYS A 72 6.83 1.08 -19.30
C LYS A 72 6.79 0.03 -20.42
N ALA A 73 7.83 -0.04 -21.25
CA ALA A 73 7.84 -0.99 -22.37
C ALA A 73 7.92 -2.42 -21.86
N CYS A 74 8.75 -2.66 -20.84
CA CYS A 74 8.81 -3.94 -20.14
C CYS A 74 7.48 -4.29 -19.49
N TRP A 75 6.85 -3.34 -18.78
CA TRP A 75 5.55 -3.56 -18.15
C TRP A 75 4.45 -3.89 -19.18
N ASP A 76 4.40 -3.18 -20.31
CA ASP A 76 3.42 -3.45 -21.37
C ASP A 76 3.63 -4.85 -21.99
N SER A 77 4.89 -5.28 -22.18
CA SER A 77 5.21 -6.64 -22.65
C SER A 77 4.73 -7.70 -21.64
N LEU A 78 5.05 -7.52 -20.35
CA LEU A 78 4.59 -8.40 -19.28
C LEU A 78 3.06 -8.49 -19.28
N MET A 79 2.36 -7.36 -19.38
CA MET A 79 0.90 -7.33 -19.38
C MET A 79 0.29 -8.03 -20.59
N GLY A 80 0.96 -8.02 -21.74
CA GLY A 80 0.56 -8.82 -22.92
C GLY A 80 0.57 -10.32 -22.62
N VAL A 81 1.62 -10.82 -21.96
CA VAL A 81 1.69 -12.23 -21.52
C VAL A 81 0.63 -12.53 -20.45
N VAL A 82 0.41 -11.62 -19.49
CA VAL A 82 -0.64 -11.76 -18.48
C VAL A 82 -2.02 -11.90 -19.11
N ASP A 83 -2.33 -11.12 -20.15
CA ASP A 83 -3.63 -11.16 -20.81
C ASP A 83 -3.79 -12.46 -21.63
N ASN A 84 -2.74 -12.96 -22.27
CA ASN A 84 -2.74 -14.27 -22.92
C ASN A 84 -3.01 -15.40 -21.90
N ILE A 85 -2.35 -15.37 -20.76
CA ILE A 85 -2.56 -16.38 -19.71
C ILE A 85 -4.01 -16.35 -19.17
N LYS A 86 -4.60 -15.16 -19.00
CA LYS A 86 -6.01 -15.05 -18.56
C LYS A 86 -6.99 -15.70 -19.56
N ILE A 87 -6.68 -15.64 -20.84
CA ILE A 87 -7.57 -16.18 -21.89
C ILE A 87 -7.32 -17.67 -22.11
N TYR A 88 -6.07 -18.11 -22.15
CA TYR A 88 -5.67 -19.43 -22.60
C TYR A 88 -5.05 -20.31 -21.50
N GLY A 89 -4.93 -19.80 -20.27
CA GLY A 89 -4.27 -20.50 -19.17
C GLY A 89 -2.76 -20.38 -19.15
N THR A 90 -2.12 -20.95 -18.13
CA THR A 90 -0.67 -20.87 -17.91
C THR A 90 0.18 -21.49 -19.04
N ASN A 91 -0.40 -22.39 -19.84
CA ASN A 91 0.27 -22.95 -21.01
C ASN A 91 0.55 -21.91 -22.12
N ALA A 92 -0.10 -20.75 -22.06
CA ALA A 92 0.14 -19.63 -22.97
C ALA A 92 1.23 -18.67 -22.44
N TYR A 93 1.98 -19.08 -21.42
CA TYR A 93 3.14 -18.32 -20.98
C TYR A 93 4.22 -18.27 -22.06
N GLU A 94 4.68 -17.08 -22.35
CA GLU A 94 5.84 -16.80 -23.19
C GLU A 94 6.79 -15.90 -22.40
N SER A 95 8.10 -16.10 -22.60
CA SER A 95 9.09 -15.24 -21.94
C SER A 95 8.93 -13.79 -22.37
N SER A 96 9.06 -12.91 -21.43
CA SER A 96 8.85 -11.48 -21.58
C SER A 96 9.94 -10.72 -20.84
N CYS A 97 9.53 -9.81 -19.97
CA CYS A 97 10.43 -9.15 -19.05
C CYS A 97 9.66 -8.88 -17.75
N ALA A 98 10.39 -8.67 -16.65
CA ALA A 98 9.79 -8.33 -15.39
C ALA A 98 10.51 -7.14 -14.74
N ASN A 99 9.73 -6.26 -14.14
CA ASN A 99 10.21 -5.13 -13.38
C ASN A 99 9.28 -4.84 -12.20
N GLU A 100 9.64 -3.87 -11.36
CA GLU A 100 8.81 -3.48 -10.23
C GLU A 100 7.46 -2.91 -10.67
N TYR A 101 6.48 -2.97 -9.77
CA TYR A 101 5.23 -2.26 -9.94
C TYR A 101 5.49 -0.75 -9.94
N LYS A 102 4.76 -0.02 -10.79
CA LYS A 102 4.81 1.43 -10.79
C LYS A 102 4.30 2.00 -9.47
N ASP A 103 5.08 2.85 -8.84
CA ASP A 103 4.61 3.63 -7.71
C ASP A 103 3.48 4.57 -8.14
N MET A 104 2.38 4.58 -7.39
CA MET A 104 1.22 5.43 -7.67
C MET A 104 1.12 6.54 -6.64
N ALA A 105 1.39 7.77 -7.10
CA ALA A 105 1.17 8.95 -6.26
C ALA A 105 -0.34 9.23 -6.10
N LEU A 106 -0.78 9.43 -4.86
CA LEU A 106 -2.12 9.91 -4.56
C LEU A 106 -2.14 11.44 -4.70
N THR A 107 -3.09 11.96 -5.48
CA THR A 107 -3.27 13.39 -5.70
C THR A 107 -4.61 13.86 -5.17
N LYS A 108 -4.65 15.10 -4.70
CA LYS A 108 -5.87 15.77 -4.27
C LYS A 108 -6.48 16.51 -5.45
N LEU A 109 -7.77 16.39 -5.64
CA LEU A 109 -8.49 17.05 -6.73
C LEU A 109 -9.59 17.94 -6.17
N ALA A 110 -9.77 19.12 -6.78
CA ALA A 110 -10.84 20.04 -6.49
C ALA A 110 -11.43 20.58 -7.81
N THR A 111 -12.72 20.95 -7.81
CA THR A 111 -13.28 21.70 -8.93
C THR A 111 -12.70 23.10 -8.99
N GLY A 112 -12.58 23.68 -10.20
CA GLY A 112 -12.04 25.04 -10.35
C GLY A 112 -12.80 26.09 -9.54
N ASN A 113 -14.12 25.99 -9.47
CA ASN A 113 -14.94 26.88 -8.65
C ASN A 113 -14.62 26.76 -7.16
N PHE A 114 -14.48 25.54 -6.63
CA PHE A 114 -14.11 25.30 -5.23
C PHE A 114 -12.72 25.83 -4.94
N TYR A 115 -11.76 25.54 -5.81
CA TYR A 115 -10.37 25.98 -5.69
C TYR A 115 -10.27 27.51 -5.59
N ASN A 116 -10.99 28.24 -6.44
CA ASN A 116 -10.93 29.70 -6.51
C ASN A 116 -11.65 30.43 -5.36
N ASN A 117 -12.60 29.78 -4.69
CA ASN A 117 -13.45 30.42 -3.71
C ASN A 117 -13.24 29.94 -2.26
N ASN A 118 -12.28 29.04 -2.00
CA ASN A 118 -12.06 28.45 -0.68
C ASN A 118 -10.57 28.40 -0.33
N SER A 119 -9.89 29.55 -0.36
CA SER A 119 -8.43 29.68 -0.20
C SER A 119 -7.90 28.99 1.05
N ASP A 120 -8.60 29.09 2.18
CA ASP A 120 -8.15 28.52 3.46
C ASP A 120 -8.19 27.00 3.44
N ILE A 121 -9.27 26.41 2.85
CA ILE A 121 -9.39 24.97 2.70
C ILE A 121 -8.36 24.44 1.70
N ILE A 122 -8.11 25.20 0.63
CA ILE A 122 -7.08 24.85 -0.36
C ILE A 122 -5.69 24.92 0.26
N SER A 123 -5.41 25.92 1.10
CA SER A 123 -4.15 26.03 1.84
C SER A 123 -3.94 24.82 2.76
N PHE A 124 -4.94 24.43 3.52
CA PHE A 124 -4.93 23.20 4.31
C PHE A 124 -4.71 21.96 3.43
N ALA A 125 -5.47 21.81 2.35
CA ALA A 125 -5.37 20.66 1.47
C ALA A 125 -3.98 20.54 0.82
N ASN A 126 -3.33 21.67 0.50
CA ASN A 126 -1.97 21.67 -0.04
C ASN A 126 -0.92 21.30 1.03
N ALA A 127 -1.10 21.78 2.26
CA ALA A 127 -0.21 21.49 3.37
C ALA A 127 -0.37 20.04 3.89
N TYR A 128 -1.58 19.47 3.78
CA TYR A 128 -1.87 18.12 4.26
C TYR A 128 -1.00 17.08 3.56
N THR A 129 -0.08 16.51 4.29
CA THR A 129 0.76 15.38 3.87
C THR A 129 0.91 14.42 5.04
N ILE A 130 0.84 13.13 4.76
CA ILE A 130 1.00 12.08 5.77
C ILE A 130 1.87 10.98 5.17
N SER A 131 2.86 10.51 5.91
CA SER A 131 3.73 9.44 5.42
C SER A 131 3.02 8.09 5.39
N THR A 132 3.41 7.23 4.46
CA THR A 132 2.87 5.87 4.34
C THR A 132 3.05 5.08 5.64
N SER A 133 4.19 5.25 6.33
CA SER A 133 4.44 4.57 7.61
C SER A 133 3.46 5.01 8.70
N VAL A 134 3.16 6.30 8.78
CA VAL A 134 2.14 6.80 9.73
C VAL A 134 0.77 6.25 9.39
N VAL A 135 0.40 6.21 8.11
CA VAL A 135 -0.89 5.60 7.70
C VAL A 135 -0.95 4.12 8.04
N ASN A 136 0.12 3.35 7.80
CA ASN A 136 0.18 1.94 8.22
C ASN A 136 -0.08 1.79 9.73
N ASN A 137 0.62 2.58 10.57
CA ASN A 137 0.46 2.54 12.02
C ASN A 137 -0.97 2.89 12.45
N LEU A 138 -1.57 3.90 11.82
CA LEU A 138 -2.95 4.29 12.11
C LEU A 138 -3.97 3.23 11.69
N LEU A 139 -3.73 2.55 10.57
CA LEU A 139 -4.57 1.44 10.12
C LEU A 139 -4.47 0.24 11.08
N ALA A 140 -3.27 -0.08 11.57
CA ALA A 140 -3.10 -1.11 12.58
C ALA A 140 -3.80 -0.71 13.90
N TYR A 141 -3.61 0.53 14.37
CA TYR A 141 -4.30 1.05 15.55
C TYR A 141 -5.83 1.01 15.40
N TYR A 142 -6.33 1.39 14.21
CA TYR A 142 -7.75 1.35 13.88
C TYR A 142 -8.34 -0.05 14.00
N VAL A 143 -7.64 -1.06 13.50
CA VAL A 143 -8.12 -2.44 13.51
C VAL A 143 -7.92 -3.11 14.89
N ASP A 144 -6.71 -2.98 15.45
CA ASP A 144 -6.31 -3.81 16.59
C ASP A 144 -6.63 -3.17 17.96
N ILE A 145 -6.71 -1.82 18.03
CA ILE A 145 -6.83 -1.09 19.31
C ILE A 145 -8.15 -0.34 19.42
N SER A 146 -8.57 0.37 18.36
CA SER A 146 -9.78 1.19 18.43
C SER A 146 -11.06 0.45 18.02
N ASP A 147 -10.96 -0.84 17.70
CA ASP A 147 -12.08 -1.68 17.25
C ASP A 147 -12.89 -1.04 16.10
N GLY A 148 -12.16 -0.51 15.12
CA GLY A 148 -12.76 0.14 13.95
C GLY A 148 -13.34 1.54 14.22
N ASN A 149 -12.97 2.19 15.33
CA ASN A 149 -13.47 3.51 15.67
C ASN A 149 -12.56 4.62 15.12
N LEU A 150 -13.04 5.30 14.07
CA LEU A 150 -12.30 6.38 13.39
C LEU A 150 -12.06 7.59 14.31
N GLU A 151 -13.00 7.94 15.19
CA GLU A 151 -12.83 9.09 16.10
C GLU A 151 -11.72 8.84 17.12
N ILE A 152 -11.66 7.64 17.69
CA ILE A 152 -10.59 7.24 18.61
C ILE A 152 -9.25 7.26 17.86
N THR A 153 -9.20 6.71 16.66
CA THR A 153 -7.98 6.71 15.83
C THR A 153 -7.52 8.12 15.46
N ALA A 154 -8.45 9.00 15.08
CA ALA A 154 -8.13 10.39 14.78
C ALA A 154 -7.59 11.15 16.02
N LYS A 155 -8.20 10.96 17.19
CA LYS A 155 -7.69 11.52 18.45
C LYS A 155 -6.32 10.97 18.80
N TYR A 156 -6.09 9.68 18.60
CA TYR A 156 -4.77 9.07 18.80
C TYR A 156 -3.73 9.73 17.88
N TYR A 157 -4.05 9.91 16.59
CA TYR A 157 -3.16 10.59 15.65
C TYR A 157 -2.83 12.01 16.11
N LEU A 158 -3.84 12.82 16.41
CA LEU A 158 -3.65 14.21 16.81
C LEU A 158 -2.84 14.35 18.12
N LYS A 159 -2.90 13.36 19.01
CA LYS A 159 -2.12 13.33 20.27
C LYS A 159 -0.68 12.89 20.11
N ASN A 160 -0.40 11.95 19.22
CA ASN A 160 0.88 11.25 19.18
C ASN A 160 1.78 11.66 18.01
N TYR A 161 1.25 12.43 17.05
CA TYR A 161 1.98 12.94 15.91
C TYR A 161 1.86 14.46 15.86
N SER A 162 2.90 15.15 15.40
CA SER A 162 2.93 16.62 15.36
C SER A 162 2.89 17.20 13.94
N GLU A 163 3.03 16.39 12.91
CA GLU A 163 3.08 16.86 11.52
C GLU A 163 1.83 17.61 11.08
N TRP A 164 0.66 17.27 11.64
CA TRP A 164 -0.60 17.95 11.34
C TRP A 164 -0.63 19.42 11.78
N GLU A 165 0.22 19.80 12.75
CA GLU A 165 0.30 21.18 13.22
C GLU A 165 0.73 22.15 12.14
N ALA A 166 1.51 21.67 11.16
CA ALA A 166 1.93 22.45 9.99
C ALA A 166 0.83 22.60 8.92
N TRP A 167 -0.28 21.88 9.04
CA TRP A 167 -1.38 21.94 8.07
C TRP A 167 -2.35 23.09 8.33
N VAL A 168 -2.32 23.64 9.52
CA VAL A 168 -3.25 24.67 10.00
C VAL A 168 -2.50 25.87 10.60
N PRO A 169 -3.10 27.05 10.68
CA PRO A 169 -2.53 28.18 11.43
C PRO A 169 -2.25 27.82 12.90
N SER A 170 -1.22 28.41 13.47
CA SER A 170 -0.74 28.07 14.83
C SER A 170 -1.77 28.28 15.94
N ASP A 171 -2.66 29.27 15.81
CA ASP A 171 -3.77 29.50 16.74
C ASP A 171 -4.81 28.40 16.66
N ILE A 172 -5.06 27.86 15.46
CA ILE A 172 -5.95 26.70 15.24
C ILE A 172 -5.32 25.44 15.82
N ALA A 173 -4.02 25.20 15.57
CA ALA A 173 -3.30 24.07 16.16
C ALA A 173 -3.38 24.10 17.69
N SER A 174 -3.20 25.27 18.29
CA SER A 174 -3.30 25.47 19.74
C SER A 174 -4.72 25.15 20.27
N LYS A 175 -5.76 25.60 19.56
CA LYS A 175 -7.16 25.28 19.93
C LYS A 175 -7.43 23.78 19.87
N ILE A 176 -6.96 23.11 18.82
CA ILE A 176 -7.12 21.65 18.69
C ILE A 176 -6.44 20.93 19.86
N LYS A 177 -5.18 21.28 20.18
CA LYS A 177 -4.45 20.68 21.31
C LYS A 177 -5.19 20.83 22.64
N ASN A 178 -5.84 21.93 22.86
CA ASN A 178 -6.59 22.18 24.10
C ASN A 178 -7.89 21.34 24.20
N THR A 179 -8.32 20.69 23.12
CA THR A 179 -9.52 19.84 23.09
C THR A 179 -9.21 18.35 23.11
N LEU A 180 -7.95 17.97 22.97
CA LEU A 180 -7.48 16.58 22.96
C LEU A 180 -7.26 16.05 24.40
#